data_402ca93e234679879a54ef8775d56a02
#
_entry.id   402ca93e234679879a54ef8775d56a02
#
_cell.length_a   1.000
_cell.length_b   1.000
_cell.length_c   1.000
_cell.angle_alpha   90.00
_cell.angle_beta   90.00
_cell.angle_gamma   90.00
#
_symmetry.space_group_name_H-M   'P 1'
#
loop_
_entity.id
_entity.type
_entity.pdbx_description
1 polymer ?
#
loop_
_entity_poly.entity_id
_entity_poly.type
_entity_poly.pdbx_seq_one_letter_code
_entity_poly.pdbx_strand_id
1 'polypeptide(L)'
;VPGATGQMGSGIGMGISAGTLSLIPPTDTVAATGDKRVVDGVALEFQIVSGTEAPAEFNVFIAPEKTFLAAEIATCTLHNILTPRGAKVRDARAWAHYLDEAATRYAPQSDAVISSHCWPIFGREAGTAWLTAQRDNYRWLHDQTVRRMNRGETMHEIAEALEKSPPRINGEEWSTRGYYGTISHNAKAIYQFYLGWYDAVPANLHPHPPVERANRLVEALGGAQRTFELAETAFKRGDYRWSSDLLQNLVFAEPQNAAAKALLAQSYEQQGYQAESAIWRNQFLAAANDIR
;
A
#
# COMPACT_ATOMS: atom_id res chain seq x y z
N VAL A 1 13.14 9.15 -12.67
CA VAL A 1 13.38 9.36 -14.12
C VAL A 1 12.37 8.51 -14.90
N PRO A 2 11.57 9.08 -15.81
CA PRO A 2 10.63 8.32 -16.64
C PRO A 2 11.35 7.34 -17.58
N GLY A 3 10.72 6.20 -17.85
CA GLY A 3 11.23 5.22 -18.81
C GLY A 3 11.05 3.78 -18.33
N ALA A 4 11.37 2.81 -19.19
CA ALA A 4 11.21 1.38 -18.88
C ALA A 4 12.01 0.92 -17.65
N THR A 5 13.17 1.56 -17.41
CA THR A 5 14.06 1.30 -16.28
C THR A 5 13.96 2.34 -15.17
N GLY A 6 13.07 3.32 -15.31
CA GLY A 6 12.89 4.41 -14.34
C GLY A 6 11.65 4.27 -13.49
N GLN A 7 11.36 5.35 -12.78
CA GLN A 7 10.11 5.52 -12.07
C GLN A 7 8.96 5.66 -13.08
N MET A 8 7.88 4.95 -12.80
CA MET A 8 6.59 5.08 -13.50
C MET A 8 5.66 5.89 -12.61
N GLY A 9 4.48 6.18 -12.96
CA GLY A 9 3.53 6.87 -12.07
C GLY A 9 3.44 6.26 -10.66
N SER A 10 2.50 6.73 -9.86
CA SER A 10 2.31 6.25 -8.48
C SER A 10 1.51 4.95 -8.36
N GLY A 11 0.99 4.40 -9.46
CA GLY A 11 0.04 3.27 -9.48
C GLY A 11 -1.43 3.72 -9.46
N ILE A 12 -1.68 4.95 -9.05
CA ILE A 12 -3.00 5.62 -9.04
C ILE A 12 -2.99 6.94 -9.84
N GLY A 13 -1.90 7.24 -10.51
CA GLY A 13 -1.75 8.42 -11.36
C GLY A 13 -0.29 8.70 -11.69
N MET A 14 -0.06 9.63 -12.61
CA MET A 14 1.31 9.94 -13.07
C MET A 14 2.04 10.87 -12.10
N GLY A 15 1.34 11.75 -11.41
CA GLY A 15 1.91 12.70 -10.45
C GLY A 15 0.88 13.72 -10.02
N ILE A 16 1.25 14.55 -9.07
CA ILE A 16 0.44 15.66 -8.57
C ILE A 16 0.99 16.98 -9.12
N SER A 17 0.09 17.96 -9.27
CA SER A 17 0.50 19.33 -9.60
C SER A 17 1.30 19.95 -8.46
N ALA A 18 2.36 20.66 -8.80
CA ALA A 18 3.10 21.49 -7.86
C ALA A 18 2.46 22.89 -7.79
N GLY A 19 2.53 23.50 -6.60
CA GLY A 19 2.00 24.85 -6.39
C GLY A 19 2.02 25.24 -4.92
N THR A 20 1.37 26.37 -4.60
CA THR A 20 1.19 26.81 -3.22
C THR A 20 0.13 25.96 -2.55
N LEU A 21 0.50 25.41 -1.37
CA LEU A 21 -0.43 24.65 -0.54
C LEU A 21 -1.12 25.60 0.45
N SER A 22 -2.45 25.52 0.50
CA SER A 22 -3.26 26.24 1.47
C SER A 22 -4.48 25.42 1.86
N LEU A 23 -5.11 25.74 2.99
CA LEU A 23 -6.32 25.14 3.49
C LEU A 23 -7.43 26.18 3.54
N ILE A 24 -8.54 25.89 2.88
CA ILE A 24 -9.80 26.59 3.08
C ILE A 24 -10.67 25.68 3.95
N PRO A 25 -11.01 26.10 5.20
CA PRO A 25 -11.86 25.27 6.04
C PRO A 25 -13.26 25.13 5.45
N PRO A 26 -13.95 23.98 5.62
CA PRO A 26 -15.31 23.80 5.15
C PRO A 26 -16.29 24.73 5.88
N THR A 27 -17.27 25.24 5.16
CA THR A 27 -18.35 26.09 5.70
C THR A 27 -19.62 25.29 6.03
N ASP A 28 -19.77 24.11 5.44
CA ASP A 28 -20.82 23.14 5.75
C ASP A 28 -20.19 21.76 5.93
N THR A 29 -20.77 20.95 6.80
CA THR A 29 -20.24 19.63 7.15
C THR A 29 -21.31 18.56 7.00
N VAL A 30 -20.86 17.35 6.65
CA VAL A 30 -21.69 16.15 6.59
C VAL A 30 -21.28 15.26 7.77
N ALA A 31 -22.24 14.85 8.58
CA ALA A 31 -21.98 14.16 9.85
C ALA A 31 -22.44 12.70 9.87
N ALA A 32 -23.37 12.30 9.00
CA ALA A 32 -23.94 10.98 8.99
C ALA A 32 -24.21 10.44 7.59
N THR A 33 -24.13 9.13 7.44
CA THR A 33 -24.59 8.43 6.24
C THR A 33 -26.08 8.66 6.04
N GLY A 34 -26.48 9.06 4.84
CA GLY A 34 -27.84 9.43 4.49
C GLY A 34 -28.17 10.91 4.64
N ASP A 35 -27.24 11.73 5.14
CA ASP A 35 -27.36 13.18 5.09
C ASP A 35 -27.55 13.65 3.64
N LYS A 36 -28.40 14.68 3.48
CA LYS A 36 -28.71 15.23 2.16
C LYS A 36 -28.42 16.72 2.09
N ARG A 37 -27.99 17.17 0.93
CA ARG A 37 -27.79 18.58 0.60
C ARG A 37 -28.31 18.85 -0.81
N VAL A 38 -28.67 20.09 -1.06
CA VAL A 38 -28.91 20.59 -2.42
C VAL A 38 -27.87 21.66 -2.70
N VAL A 39 -27.04 21.41 -3.70
CA VAL A 39 -25.97 22.34 -4.13
C VAL A 39 -26.25 22.71 -5.60
N ASP A 40 -26.45 23.99 -5.86
CA ASP A 40 -26.81 24.51 -7.20
C ASP A 40 -27.98 23.74 -7.86
N GLY A 41 -29.00 23.37 -7.05
CA GLY A 41 -30.16 22.63 -7.52
C GLY A 41 -29.98 21.13 -7.65
N VAL A 42 -28.77 20.59 -7.44
CA VAL A 42 -28.47 19.16 -7.51
C VAL A 42 -28.62 18.52 -6.11
N ALA A 43 -29.46 17.50 -6.02
CA ALA A 43 -29.67 16.75 -4.79
C ALA A 43 -28.55 15.71 -4.58
N LEU A 44 -27.87 15.82 -3.45
CA LEU A 44 -26.77 14.94 -3.04
C LEU A 44 -27.15 14.18 -1.77
N GLU A 45 -26.81 12.90 -1.72
CA GLU A 45 -26.86 12.06 -0.51
C GLU A 45 -25.46 11.55 -0.20
N PHE A 46 -25.07 11.53 1.07
CA PHE A 46 -23.72 11.21 1.49
C PHE A 46 -23.63 9.87 2.23
N GLN A 47 -22.56 9.15 1.99
CA GLN A 47 -22.13 8.01 2.79
C GLN A 47 -20.81 8.36 3.48
N ILE A 48 -20.79 8.38 4.82
CA ILE A 48 -19.56 8.59 5.59
C ILE A 48 -18.73 7.30 5.58
N VAL A 49 -17.45 7.44 5.25
CA VAL A 49 -16.50 6.32 5.14
C VAL A 49 -15.21 6.56 5.93
N SER A 50 -15.35 7.16 7.09
CA SER A 50 -14.23 7.56 7.97
C SER A 50 -13.30 6.40 8.32
N GLY A 51 -12.00 6.67 8.37
CA GLY A 51 -10.97 5.68 8.73
C GLY A 51 -10.54 4.78 7.57
N THR A 52 -11.04 5.03 6.37
CA THR A 52 -10.60 4.42 5.12
C THR A 52 -9.41 5.18 4.54
N GLU A 53 -9.49 5.73 3.33
CA GLU A 53 -8.37 6.48 2.73
C GLU A 53 -8.02 7.70 3.57
N ALA A 54 -9.01 8.45 4.02
CA ALA A 54 -8.83 9.63 4.87
C ALA A 54 -9.74 9.58 6.11
N PRO A 55 -9.37 10.30 7.20
CA PRO A 55 -10.19 10.35 8.42
C PRO A 55 -11.59 10.96 8.22
N ALA A 56 -11.74 11.86 7.26
CA ALA A 56 -12.97 12.60 6.99
C ALA A 56 -13.53 12.33 5.60
N GLU A 57 -13.28 11.17 5.04
CA GLU A 57 -13.74 10.80 3.70
C GLU A 57 -15.23 10.49 3.68
N PHE A 58 -15.88 10.84 2.57
CA PHE A 58 -17.26 10.47 2.28
C PHE A 58 -17.47 10.21 0.79
N ASN A 59 -18.42 9.36 0.49
CA ASN A 59 -18.95 9.10 -0.85
C ASN A 59 -20.18 9.96 -1.10
N VAL A 60 -20.54 10.18 -2.38
CA VAL A 60 -21.69 10.99 -2.77
C VAL A 60 -22.56 10.23 -3.76
N PHE A 61 -23.85 10.13 -3.48
CA PHE A 61 -24.85 9.67 -4.44
C PHE A 61 -25.61 10.86 -5.01
N ILE A 62 -25.56 11.03 -6.32
CA ILE A 62 -26.26 12.07 -7.09
C ILE A 62 -27.51 11.41 -7.67
N ALA A 63 -28.61 11.52 -6.93
CA ALA A 63 -29.84 10.79 -7.26
C ALA A 63 -30.46 11.16 -8.63
N PRO A 64 -30.54 12.44 -9.05
CA PRO A 64 -31.06 12.80 -10.37
C PRO A 64 -30.27 12.19 -11.52
N GLU A 65 -28.94 12.10 -11.37
CA GLU A 65 -28.00 11.57 -12.36
C GLU A 65 -27.76 10.07 -12.22
N LYS A 66 -28.36 9.44 -11.20
CA LYS A 66 -28.12 8.03 -10.86
C LYS A 66 -26.63 7.67 -10.88
N THR A 67 -25.82 8.53 -10.26
CA THR A 67 -24.37 8.41 -10.25
C THR A 67 -23.88 8.33 -8.82
N PHE A 68 -23.03 7.33 -8.52
CA PHE A 68 -22.38 7.17 -7.23
C PHE A 68 -20.89 7.52 -7.35
N LEU A 69 -20.45 8.49 -6.56
CA LEU A 69 -19.05 8.90 -6.43
C LEU A 69 -18.46 8.18 -5.23
N ALA A 70 -17.61 7.19 -5.47
CA ALA A 70 -17.01 6.32 -4.45
C ALA A 70 -15.72 6.90 -3.86
N ALA A 71 -15.51 8.20 -3.94
CA ALA A 71 -14.30 8.90 -3.49
C ALA A 71 -13.03 8.11 -3.84
N GLU A 72 -12.26 7.65 -2.84
CA GLU A 72 -11.06 6.84 -3.04
C GLU A 72 -11.16 5.44 -2.38
N ILE A 73 -12.35 5.06 -1.87
CA ILE A 73 -12.53 3.73 -1.27
C ILE A 73 -12.56 2.59 -2.29
N ALA A 74 -12.84 2.89 -3.56
CA ALA A 74 -12.73 1.96 -4.67
C ALA A 74 -11.88 2.61 -5.77
N THR A 75 -10.88 1.91 -6.26
CA THR A 75 -9.95 2.39 -7.28
C THR A 75 -9.67 1.31 -8.33
N CYS A 76 -8.98 1.65 -9.42
CA CYS A 76 -8.57 0.69 -10.44
C CYS A 76 -7.44 -0.25 -10.01
N THR A 77 -7.18 -0.35 -8.72
CA THR A 77 -6.11 -1.17 -8.12
C THR A 77 -6.40 -1.38 -6.64
N LEU A 78 -5.73 -2.36 -6.03
CA LEU A 78 -5.72 -2.48 -4.57
C LEU A 78 -5.07 -1.23 -3.96
N HIS A 79 -5.82 -0.48 -3.15
CA HIS A 79 -5.27 0.66 -2.43
C HIS A 79 -4.40 0.23 -1.26
N ASN A 80 -3.42 1.04 -0.87
CA ASN A 80 -2.64 0.75 0.33
C ASN A 80 -3.40 1.10 1.61
N ILE A 81 -3.24 0.25 2.63
CA ILE A 81 -3.79 0.45 3.98
C ILE A 81 -2.87 1.36 4.83
N LEU A 82 -1.60 1.48 4.45
CA LEU A 82 -0.63 2.39 5.04
C LEU A 82 0.28 2.95 3.94
N THR A 83 0.51 4.25 3.95
CA THR A 83 1.47 4.85 3.01
C THR A 83 2.89 4.82 3.56
N PRO A 84 3.92 4.43 2.76
CA PRO A 84 5.31 4.40 3.22
C PRO A 84 5.88 5.77 3.62
N ARG A 85 5.27 6.85 3.15
CA ARG A 85 5.65 8.24 3.50
C ARG A 85 5.20 8.68 4.90
N GLY A 86 4.45 7.84 5.60
CA GLY A 86 3.91 8.14 6.92
C GLY A 86 2.45 8.65 6.85
N ALA A 87 1.59 7.93 7.55
CA ALA A 87 0.19 8.26 7.81
C ALA A 87 -0.30 7.39 8.96
N LYS A 88 -1.51 7.65 9.46
CA LYS A 88 -2.20 6.68 10.31
C LYS A 88 -2.54 5.45 9.50
N VAL A 89 -2.46 4.27 10.11
CA VAL A 89 -2.93 3.03 9.50
C VAL A 89 -4.44 3.11 9.32
N ARG A 90 -4.93 2.74 8.16
CA ARG A 90 -6.35 2.73 7.78
C ARG A 90 -7.02 1.45 8.27
N ASP A 91 -8.32 1.51 8.52
CA ASP A 91 -9.09 0.36 8.97
C ASP A 91 -9.60 -0.47 7.78
N ALA A 92 -8.93 -1.58 7.48
CA ALA A 92 -9.31 -2.48 6.39
C ALA A 92 -10.68 -3.15 6.60
N ARG A 93 -11.09 -3.36 7.86
CA ARG A 93 -12.41 -3.93 8.18
C ARG A 93 -13.53 -2.91 7.91
N ALA A 94 -13.34 -1.67 8.38
CA ALA A 94 -14.27 -0.59 8.09
C ALA A 94 -14.35 -0.32 6.58
N TRP A 95 -13.22 -0.36 5.89
CA TRP A 95 -13.15 -0.22 4.43
C TRP A 95 -14.05 -1.25 3.71
N ALA A 96 -13.89 -2.52 4.05
CA ALA A 96 -14.75 -3.57 3.50
C ALA A 96 -16.23 -3.37 3.85
N HIS A 97 -16.55 -2.90 5.05
CA HIS A 97 -17.92 -2.61 5.48
C HIS A 97 -18.56 -1.48 4.64
N TYR A 98 -17.85 -0.39 4.44
CA TYR A 98 -18.38 0.73 3.63
C TYR A 98 -18.53 0.39 2.15
N LEU A 99 -17.64 -0.44 1.61
CA LEU A 99 -17.79 -0.97 0.26
C LEU A 99 -19.03 -1.90 0.14
N ASP A 100 -19.31 -2.69 1.16
CA ASP A 100 -20.51 -3.54 1.22
C ASP A 100 -21.78 -2.67 1.26
N GLU A 101 -21.81 -1.64 2.09
CA GLU A 101 -22.91 -0.67 2.12
C GLU A 101 -23.08 0.03 0.76
N ALA A 102 -21.97 0.47 0.13
CA ALA A 102 -21.99 1.09 -1.17
C ALA A 102 -22.56 0.15 -2.26
N ALA A 103 -22.11 -1.11 -2.27
CA ALA A 103 -22.55 -2.13 -3.21
C ALA A 103 -24.03 -2.52 -3.05
N THR A 104 -24.56 -2.45 -1.82
CA THR A 104 -25.95 -2.86 -1.53
C THR A 104 -26.94 -1.70 -1.60
N ARG A 105 -26.55 -0.51 -1.17
CA ARG A 105 -27.43 0.64 -1.05
C ARG A 105 -27.42 1.54 -2.27
N TYR A 106 -26.24 1.85 -2.81
CA TYR A 106 -26.09 2.89 -3.84
C TYR A 106 -25.88 2.31 -5.25
N ALA A 107 -25.03 1.32 -5.43
CA ALA A 107 -24.71 0.77 -6.74
C ALA A 107 -25.94 0.24 -7.51
N PRO A 108 -26.93 -0.45 -6.87
CA PRO A 108 -28.12 -0.93 -7.59
C PRO A 108 -29.02 0.20 -8.16
N GLN A 109 -28.85 1.42 -7.68
CA GLN A 109 -29.58 2.61 -8.14
C GLN A 109 -28.76 3.46 -9.12
N SER A 110 -27.47 3.13 -9.32
CA SER A 110 -26.52 3.94 -10.07
C SER A 110 -26.33 3.41 -11.48
N ASP A 111 -26.55 4.25 -12.47
CA ASP A 111 -26.22 3.93 -13.86
C ASP A 111 -24.71 4.10 -14.15
N ALA A 112 -24.00 4.83 -13.24
CA ALA A 112 -22.56 4.96 -13.24
C ALA A 112 -21.99 4.98 -11.81
N VAL A 113 -20.83 4.35 -11.62
CA VAL A 113 -19.99 4.49 -10.41
C VAL A 113 -18.69 5.16 -10.84
N ILE A 114 -18.34 6.26 -10.17
CA ILE A 114 -17.13 7.04 -10.42
C ILE A 114 -16.27 7.05 -9.17
N SER A 115 -14.97 6.98 -9.34
CA SER A 115 -14.04 7.12 -8.23
C SER A 115 -12.79 7.88 -8.65
N SER A 116 -12.01 8.31 -7.66
CA SER A 116 -10.69 8.89 -7.91
C SER A 116 -9.76 7.84 -8.54
N HIS A 117 -8.87 8.29 -9.42
CA HIS A 117 -7.82 7.46 -10.04
C HIS A 117 -8.35 6.31 -10.91
N CYS A 118 -9.59 6.40 -11.36
CA CYS A 118 -10.23 5.38 -12.20
C CYS A 118 -11.16 6.03 -13.23
N TRP A 119 -11.40 5.33 -14.33
CA TRP A 119 -12.48 5.70 -15.25
C TRP A 119 -13.83 5.26 -14.69
N PRO A 120 -14.92 5.88 -15.15
CA PRO A 120 -16.26 5.49 -14.72
C PRO A 120 -16.60 4.04 -15.06
N ILE A 121 -17.30 3.37 -14.17
CA ILE A 121 -17.89 2.05 -14.39
C ILE A 121 -19.36 2.25 -14.70
N PHE A 122 -19.79 1.92 -15.92
CA PHE A 122 -21.16 2.07 -16.37
C PHE A 122 -21.96 0.79 -16.21
N GLY A 123 -23.22 0.94 -15.80
CA GLY A 123 -24.16 -0.15 -15.56
C GLY A 123 -24.21 -0.62 -14.12
N ARG A 124 -25.44 -0.84 -13.62
CA ARG A 124 -25.71 -1.21 -12.23
C ARG A 124 -25.05 -2.50 -11.80
N GLU A 125 -25.16 -3.51 -12.65
CA GLU A 125 -24.56 -4.82 -12.39
C GLU A 125 -23.03 -4.72 -12.34
N ALA A 126 -22.42 -4.02 -13.30
CA ALA A 126 -20.98 -3.83 -13.37
C ALA A 126 -20.46 -3.02 -12.16
N GLY A 127 -21.12 -1.93 -11.81
CA GLY A 127 -20.77 -1.12 -10.64
C GLY A 127 -20.90 -1.90 -9.33
N THR A 128 -21.98 -2.67 -9.17
CA THR A 128 -22.18 -3.54 -8.00
C THR A 128 -21.11 -4.63 -7.93
N ALA A 129 -20.81 -5.29 -9.04
CA ALA A 129 -19.80 -6.33 -9.09
C ALA A 129 -18.40 -5.78 -8.76
N TRP A 130 -18.06 -4.60 -9.29
CA TRP A 130 -16.78 -3.94 -9.03
C TRP A 130 -16.60 -3.58 -7.56
N LEU A 131 -17.61 -2.93 -6.93
CA LEU A 131 -17.54 -2.60 -5.49
C LEU A 131 -17.50 -3.87 -4.62
N THR A 132 -18.23 -4.92 -5.01
CA THR A 132 -18.21 -6.22 -4.35
C THR A 132 -16.82 -6.87 -4.40
N ALA A 133 -16.16 -6.81 -5.55
CA ALA A 133 -14.81 -7.34 -5.73
C ALA A 133 -13.79 -6.60 -4.83
N GLN A 134 -13.87 -5.28 -4.77
CA GLN A 134 -13.04 -4.48 -3.86
C GLN A 134 -13.30 -4.85 -2.39
N ARG A 135 -14.57 -4.93 -1.98
CA ARG A 135 -14.98 -5.37 -0.64
C ARG A 135 -14.37 -6.71 -0.26
N ASP A 136 -14.52 -7.69 -1.13
CA ASP A 136 -14.07 -9.06 -0.86
C ASP A 136 -12.55 -9.14 -0.71
N ASN A 137 -11.81 -8.34 -1.48
CA ASN A 137 -10.36 -8.28 -1.39
C ASN A 137 -9.89 -7.68 -0.05
N TYR A 138 -10.45 -6.53 0.39
CA TYR A 138 -10.12 -5.95 1.69
C TYR A 138 -10.56 -6.84 2.85
N ARG A 139 -11.72 -7.46 2.75
CA ARG A 139 -12.23 -8.37 3.76
C ARG A 139 -11.34 -9.59 3.91
N TRP A 140 -10.95 -10.20 2.80
CA TRP A 140 -10.02 -11.31 2.81
C TRP A 140 -8.67 -10.94 3.43
N LEU A 141 -8.09 -9.81 3.01
CA LEU A 141 -6.83 -9.32 3.57
C LEU A 141 -6.91 -9.14 5.08
N HIS A 142 -7.97 -8.47 5.56
CA HIS A 142 -8.20 -8.28 6.98
C HIS A 142 -8.33 -9.62 7.71
N ASP A 143 -9.27 -10.46 7.30
CA ASP A 143 -9.63 -11.67 8.03
C ASP A 143 -8.48 -12.70 8.02
N GLN A 144 -7.76 -12.85 6.91
CA GLN A 144 -6.61 -13.76 6.86
C GLN A 144 -5.42 -13.23 7.66
N THR A 145 -5.17 -11.94 7.67
CA THR A 145 -4.14 -11.34 8.52
C THR A 145 -4.46 -11.56 10.00
N VAL A 146 -5.66 -11.22 10.45
CA VAL A 146 -6.09 -11.40 11.84
C VAL A 146 -6.09 -12.87 12.25
N ARG A 147 -6.55 -13.77 11.38
CA ARG A 147 -6.50 -15.21 11.62
C ARG A 147 -5.09 -15.72 11.89
N ARG A 148 -4.08 -15.24 11.15
CA ARG A 148 -2.69 -15.62 11.33
C ARG A 148 -2.05 -14.95 12.53
N MET A 149 -2.39 -13.69 12.81
CA MET A 149 -2.01 -12.99 14.05
C MET A 149 -2.43 -13.80 15.28
N ASN A 150 -3.67 -14.31 15.30
CA ASN A 150 -4.20 -15.14 16.39
C ASN A 150 -3.49 -16.50 16.54
N ARG A 151 -2.65 -16.89 15.58
CA ARG A 151 -1.77 -18.07 15.66
C ARG A 151 -0.35 -17.73 16.11
N GLY A 152 -0.07 -16.45 16.37
CA GLY A 152 1.25 -15.99 16.79
C GLY A 152 2.25 -15.78 15.64
N GLU A 153 1.78 -15.76 14.37
CA GLU A 153 2.65 -15.44 13.24
C GLU A 153 3.03 -13.95 13.24
N THR A 154 4.29 -13.64 12.92
CA THR A 154 4.80 -12.27 12.80
C THR A 154 4.28 -11.57 11.53
N MET A 155 4.38 -10.25 11.48
CA MET A 155 3.94 -9.48 10.30
C MET A 155 4.63 -9.92 9.00
N HIS A 156 5.90 -10.33 9.08
CA HIS A 156 6.66 -10.76 7.92
C HIS A 156 6.25 -12.16 7.45
N GLU A 157 6.04 -13.09 8.36
CA GLU A 157 5.53 -14.43 8.05
C GLU A 157 4.14 -14.38 7.42
N ILE A 158 3.25 -13.55 7.99
CA ILE A 158 1.91 -13.34 7.46
C ILE A 158 1.96 -12.78 6.04
N ALA A 159 2.75 -11.73 5.81
CA ALA A 159 2.89 -11.10 4.52
C ALA A 159 3.37 -12.09 3.44
N GLU A 160 4.42 -12.85 3.71
CA GLU A 160 4.96 -13.88 2.81
C GLU A 160 3.95 -14.99 2.51
N ALA A 161 3.23 -15.44 3.54
CA ALA A 161 2.26 -16.52 3.39
C ALA A 161 1.05 -16.10 2.55
N LEU A 162 0.53 -14.87 2.75
CA LEU A 162 -0.62 -14.36 2.00
C LEU A 162 -0.25 -14.01 0.55
N GLU A 163 0.96 -13.52 0.31
CA GLU A 163 1.45 -13.22 -1.04
C GLU A 163 1.64 -14.49 -1.89
N LYS A 164 2.08 -15.59 -1.26
CA LYS A 164 2.20 -16.91 -1.93
C LYS A 164 0.86 -17.57 -2.25
N SER A 165 -0.20 -17.19 -1.57
CA SER A 165 -1.53 -17.77 -1.74
C SER A 165 -2.60 -16.68 -1.76
N PRO A 166 -2.57 -15.79 -2.76
CA PRO A 166 -3.52 -14.70 -2.88
C PRO A 166 -4.94 -15.23 -3.08
N PRO A 167 -5.96 -14.44 -2.78
CA PRO A 167 -7.33 -14.83 -3.09
C PRO A 167 -7.51 -14.89 -4.60
N ARG A 168 -8.37 -15.79 -5.07
CA ARG A 168 -8.66 -15.96 -6.50
C ARG A 168 -9.03 -14.62 -7.17
N ILE A 169 -9.83 -13.80 -6.48
CA ILE A 169 -10.26 -12.49 -6.97
C ILE A 169 -9.09 -11.56 -7.31
N ASN A 170 -7.96 -11.65 -6.60
CA ASN A 170 -6.78 -10.81 -6.86
C ASN A 170 -6.10 -11.15 -8.21
N GLY A 171 -6.27 -12.36 -8.71
CA GLY A 171 -5.76 -12.78 -10.01
C GLY A 171 -6.76 -12.62 -11.16
N GLU A 172 -8.05 -12.68 -10.87
CA GLU A 172 -9.11 -12.69 -11.89
C GLU A 172 -9.72 -11.30 -12.12
N GLU A 173 -9.80 -10.49 -11.07
CA GLU A 173 -10.36 -9.15 -11.17
C GLU A 173 -9.24 -8.11 -11.34
N TRP A 174 -9.23 -7.45 -12.49
CA TRP A 174 -8.20 -6.47 -12.86
C TRP A 174 -8.06 -5.31 -11.85
N SER A 175 -9.14 -4.90 -11.22
CA SER A 175 -9.18 -3.77 -10.29
C SER A 175 -8.70 -4.10 -8.87
N THR A 176 -8.36 -5.35 -8.59
CA THR A 176 -7.84 -5.78 -7.28
C THR A 176 -6.34 -6.08 -7.31
N ARG A 177 -5.66 -5.79 -8.43
CA ARG A 177 -4.22 -5.99 -8.62
C ARG A 177 -3.39 -5.05 -7.76
N GLY A 178 -2.18 -5.48 -7.46
CA GLY A 178 -1.24 -4.81 -6.54
C GLY A 178 -0.43 -3.65 -7.14
N TYR A 179 -1.00 -2.84 -8.04
CA TYR A 179 -0.24 -1.76 -8.71
C TYR A 179 0.07 -0.57 -7.81
N TYR A 180 -0.67 -0.39 -6.72
CA TYR A 180 -0.44 0.66 -5.72
C TYR A 180 -0.18 0.05 -4.33
N GLY A 181 -1.18 -0.46 -3.63
CA GLY A 181 -1.00 -1.33 -2.48
C GLY A 181 -0.68 -2.77 -2.91
N THR A 182 -0.08 -3.56 -2.04
CA THR A 182 0.15 -5.00 -2.27
C THR A 182 -0.43 -5.83 -1.14
N ILE A 183 -0.62 -7.12 -1.37
CA ILE A 183 -1.03 -8.06 -0.31
C ILE A 183 -0.01 -8.02 0.83
N SER A 184 1.28 -8.13 0.52
CA SER A 184 2.37 -8.10 1.50
C SER A 184 2.39 -6.79 2.30
N HIS A 185 2.28 -5.65 1.63
CA HIS A 185 2.27 -4.33 2.28
C HIS A 185 1.07 -4.16 3.20
N ASN A 186 -0.13 -4.49 2.69
CA ASN A 186 -1.37 -4.33 3.41
C ASN A 186 -1.52 -5.30 4.59
N ALA A 187 -1.00 -6.52 4.49
CA ALA A 187 -0.95 -7.44 5.62
C ALA A 187 -0.12 -6.88 6.78
N LYS A 188 1.05 -6.30 6.49
CA LYS A 188 1.88 -5.61 7.50
C LYS A 188 1.16 -4.40 8.10
N ALA A 189 0.43 -3.65 7.28
CA ALA A 189 -0.35 -2.50 7.74
C ALA A 189 -1.49 -2.92 8.67
N ILE A 190 -2.23 -3.97 8.34
CA ILE A 190 -3.30 -4.52 9.20
C ILE A 190 -2.72 -5.06 10.50
N TYR A 191 -1.58 -5.76 10.46
CA TYR A 191 -0.88 -6.20 11.66
C TYR A 191 -0.54 -5.00 12.56
N GLN A 192 0.05 -3.95 11.99
CA GLN A 192 0.40 -2.74 12.72
C GLN A 192 -0.82 -2.02 13.31
N PHE A 193 -1.97 -2.06 12.62
CA PHE A 193 -3.23 -1.48 13.12
C PHE A 193 -3.66 -2.06 14.47
N TYR A 194 -3.50 -3.38 14.64
CA TYR A 194 -3.92 -4.09 15.86
C TYR A 194 -2.82 -4.22 16.91
N LEU A 195 -1.59 -4.53 16.51
CA LEU A 195 -0.49 -4.90 17.41
C LEU A 195 0.63 -3.85 17.48
N GLY A 196 0.61 -2.84 16.61
CA GLY A 196 1.66 -1.82 16.53
C GLY A 196 2.93 -2.37 15.86
N TRP A 197 4.07 -1.76 16.20
CA TRP A 197 5.37 -2.07 15.59
C TRP A 197 6.06 -3.32 16.14
N TYR A 198 5.65 -3.77 17.33
CA TYR A 198 6.30 -4.90 18.00
C TYR A 198 5.78 -6.24 17.44
N ASP A 199 6.72 -7.06 16.99
CA ASP A 199 6.44 -8.34 16.32
C ASP A 199 6.39 -9.54 17.28
N ALA A 200 6.31 -9.31 18.60
CA ALA A 200 6.33 -10.31 19.67
C ALA A 200 7.66 -11.11 19.78
N VAL A 201 8.72 -10.68 19.12
CA VAL A 201 10.07 -11.24 19.26
C VAL A 201 10.86 -10.40 20.26
N PRO A 202 11.16 -10.90 21.48
CA PRO A 202 11.79 -10.07 22.53
C PRO A 202 13.11 -9.42 22.13
N ALA A 203 13.89 -10.02 21.26
CA ALA A 203 15.13 -9.44 20.72
C ALA A 203 14.90 -8.15 19.92
N ASN A 204 13.71 -7.98 19.34
CA ASN A 204 13.34 -6.79 18.58
C ASN A 204 12.70 -5.69 19.45
N LEU A 205 12.46 -5.96 20.75
CA LEU A 205 11.92 -4.95 21.67
C LEU A 205 12.94 -3.85 21.96
N HIS A 206 14.22 -4.21 22.09
CA HIS A 206 15.32 -3.28 22.37
C HIS A 206 16.55 -3.59 21.50
N PRO A 207 16.45 -3.42 20.18
CA PRO A 207 17.58 -3.67 19.28
C PRO A 207 18.66 -2.59 19.42
N HIS A 208 19.89 -2.91 19.07
CA HIS A 208 20.92 -1.87 18.91
C HIS A 208 20.52 -0.86 17.81
N PRO A 209 20.96 0.40 17.91
CA PRO A 209 20.83 1.36 16.83
C PRO A 209 21.42 0.84 15.51
N PRO A 210 20.93 1.27 14.35
CA PRO A 210 21.28 0.65 13.05
C PRO A 210 22.78 0.53 12.79
N VAL A 211 23.58 1.57 13.05
CA VAL A 211 25.03 1.55 12.80
C VAL A 211 25.74 0.60 13.75
N GLU A 212 25.38 0.61 15.03
CA GLU A 212 26.01 -0.30 16.02
C GLU A 212 25.66 -1.77 15.71
N ARG A 213 24.40 -2.03 15.37
CA ARG A 213 23.98 -3.37 14.95
C ARG A 213 24.72 -3.83 13.69
N ALA A 214 24.89 -2.93 12.72
CA ALA A 214 25.61 -3.23 11.48
C ALA A 214 27.07 -3.57 11.72
N ASN A 215 27.78 -2.80 12.56
CA ASN A 215 29.15 -3.08 12.92
C ASN A 215 29.34 -4.49 13.53
N ARG A 216 28.48 -4.83 14.50
CA ARG A 216 28.48 -6.14 15.14
C ARG A 216 28.16 -7.27 14.16
N LEU A 217 27.21 -7.06 13.25
CA LEU A 217 26.83 -8.06 12.27
C LEU A 217 27.94 -8.30 11.25
N VAL A 218 28.54 -7.23 10.72
CA VAL A 218 29.64 -7.32 9.77
C VAL A 218 30.86 -8.03 10.42
N GLU A 219 31.19 -7.70 11.67
CA GLU A 219 32.24 -8.40 12.42
C GLU A 219 31.92 -9.90 12.59
N ALA A 220 30.70 -10.24 13.00
CA ALA A 220 30.26 -11.62 13.18
C ALA A 220 30.25 -12.45 11.88
N LEU A 221 30.06 -11.80 10.73
CA LEU A 221 30.14 -12.43 9.41
C LEU A 221 31.57 -12.63 8.90
N GLY A 222 32.57 -12.17 9.63
CA GLY A 222 33.98 -12.27 9.25
C GLY A 222 34.57 -11.04 8.59
N GLY A 223 33.94 -9.88 8.80
CA GLY A 223 34.40 -8.58 8.33
C GLY A 223 33.80 -8.16 6.97
N ALA A 224 34.17 -6.95 6.57
CA ALA A 224 33.61 -6.28 5.40
C ALA A 224 33.77 -7.06 4.10
N GLN A 225 34.99 -7.58 3.83
CA GLN A 225 35.28 -8.35 2.63
C GLN A 225 34.39 -9.59 2.51
N ARG A 226 34.26 -10.34 3.62
CA ARG A 226 33.45 -11.54 3.63
C ARG A 226 31.96 -11.24 3.48
N THR A 227 31.47 -10.17 4.11
CA THR A 227 30.08 -9.71 3.97
C THR A 227 29.78 -9.34 2.51
N PHE A 228 30.69 -8.62 1.85
CA PHE A 228 30.55 -8.28 0.44
C PHE A 228 30.49 -9.52 -0.47
N GLU A 229 31.38 -10.50 -0.27
CA GLU A 229 31.40 -11.76 -1.04
C GLU A 229 30.09 -12.56 -0.89
N LEU A 230 29.55 -12.61 0.32
CA LEU A 230 28.25 -13.24 0.59
C LEU A 230 27.12 -12.54 -0.15
N ALA A 231 27.11 -11.20 -0.11
CA ALA A 231 26.13 -10.39 -0.80
C ALA A 231 26.22 -10.50 -2.33
N GLU A 232 27.44 -10.50 -2.86
CA GLU A 232 27.69 -10.71 -4.30
C GLU A 232 27.23 -12.10 -4.75
N THR A 233 27.45 -13.10 -3.92
CA THR A 233 26.98 -14.46 -4.18
C THR A 233 25.45 -14.53 -4.22
N ALA A 234 24.78 -13.86 -3.28
CA ALA A 234 23.32 -13.76 -3.26
C ALA A 234 22.80 -13.01 -4.52
N PHE A 235 23.42 -11.90 -4.87
CA PHE A 235 23.08 -11.12 -6.07
C PHE A 235 23.18 -11.97 -7.34
N LYS A 236 24.28 -12.70 -7.54
CA LYS A 236 24.50 -13.57 -8.71
C LYS A 236 23.48 -14.71 -8.82
N ARG A 237 22.86 -15.10 -7.70
CA ARG A 237 21.78 -16.11 -7.66
C ARG A 237 20.37 -15.51 -7.87
N GLY A 238 20.26 -14.17 -8.00
CA GLY A 238 18.98 -13.48 -8.08
C GLY A 238 18.28 -13.23 -6.75
N ASP A 239 18.94 -13.56 -5.62
CA ASP A 239 18.40 -13.28 -4.28
C ASP A 239 18.75 -11.85 -3.85
N TYR A 240 18.09 -10.91 -4.52
CA TYR A 240 18.34 -9.48 -4.33
C TYR A 240 17.90 -8.96 -2.96
N ARG A 241 16.89 -9.61 -2.34
CA ARG A 241 16.47 -9.27 -0.96
C ARG A 241 17.60 -9.55 0.02
N TRP A 242 18.15 -10.77 -0.01
CA TRP A 242 19.25 -11.14 0.88
C TRP A 242 20.53 -10.35 0.59
N SER A 243 20.83 -10.11 -0.69
CA SER A 243 21.93 -9.23 -1.07
C SER A 243 21.78 -7.83 -0.46
N SER A 244 20.58 -7.25 -0.53
CA SER A 244 20.29 -5.93 0.07
C SER A 244 20.44 -5.94 1.59
N ASP A 245 19.98 -6.98 2.27
CA ASP A 245 20.07 -7.07 3.74
C ASP A 245 21.53 -7.08 4.20
N LEU A 246 22.39 -7.85 3.52
CA LEU A 246 23.82 -7.88 3.81
C LEU A 246 24.50 -6.54 3.50
N LEU A 247 24.24 -5.98 2.33
CA LEU A 247 24.89 -4.75 1.87
C LEU A 247 24.44 -3.51 2.64
N GLN A 248 23.18 -3.44 3.06
CA GLN A 248 22.70 -2.34 3.90
C GLN A 248 23.49 -2.30 5.23
N ASN A 249 23.72 -3.45 5.85
CA ASN A 249 24.53 -3.50 7.05
C ASN A 249 26.00 -3.14 6.75
N LEU A 250 26.57 -3.59 5.63
CA LEU A 250 27.92 -3.21 5.25
C LEU A 250 28.06 -1.70 4.97
N VAL A 251 27.09 -1.08 4.30
CA VAL A 251 27.10 0.37 4.03
C VAL A 251 26.89 1.18 5.33
N PHE A 252 26.12 0.69 6.29
CA PHE A 252 26.00 1.35 7.61
C PHE A 252 27.29 1.22 8.43
N ALA A 253 27.99 0.10 8.35
CA ALA A 253 29.28 -0.09 9.02
C ALA A 253 30.40 0.71 8.33
N GLU A 254 30.41 0.75 7.01
CA GLU A 254 31.41 1.40 6.18
C GLU A 254 30.76 2.35 5.16
N PRO A 255 30.34 3.57 5.56
CA PRO A 255 29.62 4.49 4.66
C PRO A 255 30.43 4.96 3.44
N GLN A 256 31.75 4.77 3.43
CA GLN A 256 32.63 5.14 2.32
C GLN A 256 32.94 3.95 1.40
N ASN A 257 32.39 2.77 1.65
CA ASN A 257 32.62 1.57 0.83
C ASN A 257 31.87 1.70 -0.51
N ALA A 258 32.54 2.23 -1.52
CA ALA A 258 31.98 2.47 -2.84
C ALA A 258 31.48 1.19 -3.54
N ALA A 259 32.20 0.06 -3.36
CA ALA A 259 31.80 -1.22 -3.96
C ALA A 259 30.49 -1.74 -3.36
N ALA A 260 30.36 -1.66 -2.02
CA ALA A 260 29.14 -2.05 -1.32
C ALA A 260 27.93 -1.17 -1.73
N LYS A 261 28.12 0.15 -1.81
CA LYS A 261 27.10 1.08 -2.31
C LYS A 261 26.66 0.75 -3.74
N ALA A 262 27.59 0.53 -4.63
CA ALA A 262 27.29 0.22 -6.03
C ALA A 262 26.47 -1.09 -6.17
N LEU A 263 26.82 -2.13 -5.43
CA LEU A 263 26.10 -3.40 -5.47
C LEU A 263 24.73 -3.32 -4.76
N LEU A 264 24.64 -2.52 -3.68
CA LEU A 264 23.36 -2.26 -3.00
C LEU A 264 22.39 -1.51 -3.92
N ALA A 265 22.87 -0.49 -4.63
CA ALA A 265 22.08 0.24 -5.63
C ALA A 265 21.55 -0.72 -6.72
N GLN A 266 22.40 -1.61 -7.24
CA GLN A 266 21.99 -2.62 -8.22
C GLN A 266 20.95 -3.60 -7.63
N SER A 267 21.12 -4.03 -6.38
CA SER A 267 20.18 -4.92 -5.69
C SER A 267 18.80 -4.26 -5.53
N TYR A 268 18.76 -2.97 -5.19
CA TYR A 268 17.52 -2.21 -5.14
C TYR A 268 16.89 -2.01 -6.51
N GLU A 269 17.68 -1.72 -7.55
CA GLU A 269 17.16 -1.64 -8.92
C GLU A 269 16.46 -2.93 -9.35
N GLN A 270 17.07 -4.08 -9.10
CA GLN A 270 16.46 -5.37 -9.44
C GLN A 270 15.14 -5.60 -8.68
N GLN A 271 15.09 -5.27 -7.40
CA GLN A 271 13.84 -5.35 -6.62
C GLN A 271 12.80 -4.35 -7.14
N GLY A 272 13.22 -3.15 -7.52
CA GLY A 272 12.35 -2.15 -8.13
C GLY A 272 11.77 -2.62 -9.47
N TYR A 273 12.58 -3.20 -10.35
CA TYR A 273 12.14 -3.70 -11.65
C TYR A 273 11.15 -4.88 -11.53
N GLN A 274 11.26 -5.69 -10.48
CA GLN A 274 10.41 -6.83 -10.23
C GLN A 274 9.13 -6.47 -9.43
N ALA A 275 9.07 -5.27 -8.83
CA ALA A 275 7.92 -4.85 -8.06
C ALA A 275 6.72 -4.53 -8.97
N GLU A 276 5.58 -5.22 -8.73
CA GLU A 276 4.30 -4.88 -9.37
C GLU A 276 3.79 -3.51 -8.91
N SER A 277 3.93 -3.21 -7.62
CA SER A 277 3.53 -1.93 -7.03
C SER A 277 4.46 -0.79 -7.47
N ALA A 278 3.88 0.25 -8.07
CA ALA A 278 4.62 1.46 -8.42
C ALA A 278 5.21 2.17 -7.19
N ILE A 279 4.57 2.11 -6.05
CA ILE A 279 5.09 2.67 -4.79
C ILE A 279 6.36 1.93 -4.35
N TRP A 280 6.35 0.61 -4.33
CA TRP A 280 7.55 -0.17 -3.99
C TRP A 280 8.65 0.04 -5.02
N ARG A 281 8.30 -0.02 -6.32
CA ARG A 281 9.24 0.28 -7.40
C ARG A 281 9.93 1.63 -7.18
N ASN A 282 9.15 2.67 -6.93
CA ASN A 282 9.67 4.02 -6.75
C ASN A 282 10.55 4.15 -5.50
N GLN A 283 10.21 3.48 -4.38
CA GLN A 283 11.05 3.45 -3.18
C GLN A 283 12.42 2.81 -3.46
N PHE A 284 12.44 1.66 -4.11
CA PHE A 284 13.68 0.97 -4.44
C PHE A 284 14.54 1.77 -5.43
N LEU A 285 13.95 2.32 -6.50
CA LEU A 285 14.69 3.08 -7.49
C LEU A 285 15.18 4.42 -6.96
N ALA A 286 14.41 5.10 -6.11
CA ALA A 286 14.86 6.33 -5.43
C ALA A 286 16.04 6.03 -4.51
N ALA A 287 15.95 4.99 -3.68
CA ALA A 287 17.03 4.58 -2.80
C ALA A 287 18.30 4.20 -3.58
N ALA A 288 18.17 3.52 -4.72
CA ALA A 288 19.29 3.19 -5.59
C ALA A 288 20.00 4.45 -6.15
N ASN A 289 19.21 5.48 -6.49
CA ASN A 289 19.77 6.76 -6.96
C ASN A 289 20.46 7.55 -5.83
N ASP A 290 19.89 7.55 -4.62
CA ASP A 290 20.42 8.30 -3.48
C ASP A 290 21.74 7.71 -2.95
N ILE A 291 21.96 6.42 -3.14
CA ILE A 291 23.17 5.71 -2.68
C ILE A 291 24.37 5.93 -3.63
N ARG A 292 24.13 6.18 -4.91
CA ARG A 292 25.18 6.45 -5.92
C ARG A 292 25.84 7.80 -5.72
#